data_728cb776f075fdb5d322bffc2f7f1e66
#
_entry.id   728cb776f075fdb5d322bffc2f7f1e66
#
_cell.length_a   1.000
_cell.length_b   1.000
_cell.length_c   1.000
_cell.angle_alpha   90.00
_cell.angle_beta   90.00
_cell.angle_gamma   90.00
#
_symmetry.space_group_name_H-M   'P 1'
#
loop_
_entity.id
_entity.type
_entity.pdbx_description
1 polymer ?
#
loop_
_entity_poly.entity_id
_entity_poly.type
_entity_poly.pdbx_seq_one_letter_code
_entity_poly.pdbx_strand_id
1 'polypeptide(L)'
;TRLGKMAELFDDHSPLQLFASGRITLDGKEQPFTLIGRLQFKSDAGVWTEWVAFLEDGSTASLGEDNGAYVFTRKIDPGRELPEASRFRLGATTAINGKSYSVAYSGSAQLVSAQGELPQLPPLGHPFDMVELRSADGEVLSIDYSHTPPSVERGRSVLLEDLKLQGLKDESAKDEKGRQFNCPHCGAPVQVQLSTTKSITCGSCASIISLEGGVGGELRSAEQ
;
A
#
# COMPACT_ATOMS: atom_id res chain seq x y z
N THR A 1 -0.05 -7.13 18.80
CA THR A 1 0.89 -6.05 19.22
C THR A 1 0.28 -4.73 18.81
N ARG A 2 -0.09 -3.86 19.77
CA ARG A 2 -0.50 -2.49 19.48
C ARG A 2 0.74 -1.74 18.97
N LEU A 3 0.83 -1.54 17.65
CA LEU A 3 1.73 -0.55 17.09
C LEU A 3 1.25 0.82 17.55
N GLY A 4 2.14 1.57 18.19
CA GLY A 4 1.84 2.92 18.67
C GLY A 4 1.39 3.82 17.52
N LYS A 5 0.73 4.90 17.88
CA LYS A 5 0.17 5.90 16.99
C LYS A 5 1.25 6.38 16.02
N MET A 6 1.01 6.14 14.74
CA MET A 6 1.98 6.35 13.68
C MET A 6 2.14 7.76 13.24
N ALA A 7 3.36 8.17 13.02
CA ALA A 7 3.76 9.55 12.85
C ALA A 7 3.54 9.89 11.43
N GLU A 8 3.28 9.83 10.46
CA GLU A 8 3.01 10.45 9.14
C GLU A 8 2.11 9.59 8.25
N LEU A 9 0.85 10.01 8.14
CA LEU A 9 -0.04 9.58 7.06
C LEU A 9 0.30 10.45 5.83
N PHE A 10 0.93 9.85 4.84
CA PHE A 10 1.01 10.46 3.52
C PHE A 10 -0.36 10.33 2.84
N ASP A 11 -0.76 11.36 2.10
CA ASP A 11 -1.99 11.34 1.33
C ASP A 11 -2.02 10.10 0.43
N ASP A 12 -3.04 9.30 0.64
CA ASP A 12 -3.20 8.00 0.00
C ASP A 12 -4.23 8.10 -1.11
N HIS A 13 -3.76 8.25 -2.33
CA HIS A 13 -4.57 8.23 -3.55
C HIS A 13 -4.80 6.81 -4.09
N SER A 14 -4.35 5.78 -3.38
CA SER A 14 -4.54 4.40 -3.76
C SER A 14 -6.03 4.02 -3.78
N PRO A 15 -6.52 3.34 -4.81
CA PRO A 15 -7.85 2.73 -4.79
C PRO A 15 -7.91 1.53 -3.85
N LEU A 16 -6.76 0.99 -3.43
CA LEU A 16 -6.68 -0.18 -2.56
C LEU A 16 -7.01 0.14 -1.10
N GLN A 17 -7.54 -0.84 -0.41
CA GLN A 17 -7.78 -0.79 1.04
C GLN A 17 -7.65 -2.17 1.67
N LEU A 18 -7.54 -2.23 3.00
CA LEU A 18 -7.56 -3.49 3.74
C LEU A 18 -8.84 -4.26 3.43
N PHE A 19 -8.70 -5.58 3.32
CA PHE A 19 -9.75 -6.55 2.97
C PHE A 19 -10.26 -6.47 1.53
N ALA A 20 -9.70 -5.61 0.67
CA ALA A 20 -9.87 -5.78 -0.77
C ALA A 20 -9.34 -7.16 -1.18
N SER A 21 -10.07 -7.83 -2.06
CA SER A 21 -9.71 -9.16 -2.56
C SER A 21 -9.54 -9.13 -4.07
N GLY A 22 -8.76 -10.07 -4.58
CA GLY A 22 -8.50 -10.18 -6.01
C GLY A 22 -8.02 -11.57 -6.40
N ARG A 23 -7.53 -11.68 -7.61
CA ARG A 23 -6.97 -12.91 -8.16
C ARG A 23 -5.64 -12.63 -8.84
N ILE A 24 -4.73 -13.55 -8.72
CA ILE A 24 -3.40 -13.52 -9.34
C ILE A 24 -3.10 -14.87 -9.99
N THR A 25 -2.50 -14.85 -11.16
CA THR A 25 -1.99 -16.08 -11.80
C THR A 25 -0.54 -16.29 -11.41
N LEU A 26 -0.29 -17.36 -10.66
CA LEU A 26 1.03 -17.79 -10.23
C LEU A 26 1.29 -19.20 -10.75
N ASP A 27 2.42 -19.38 -11.43
CA ASP A 27 2.83 -20.69 -12.00
C ASP A 27 1.69 -21.34 -12.84
N GLY A 28 0.96 -20.54 -13.61
CA GLY A 28 -0.13 -20.97 -14.49
C GLY A 28 -1.45 -21.28 -13.74
N LYS A 29 -1.53 -21.05 -12.44
CA LYS A 29 -2.76 -21.22 -11.65
C LYS A 29 -3.27 -19.87 -11.17
N GLU A 30 -4.56 -19.61 -11.39
CA GLU A 30 -5.24 -18.48 -10.79
C GLU A 30 -5.51 -18.78 -9.32
N GLN A 31 -5.08 -17.88 -8.43
CA GLN A 31 -5.26 -17.97 -6.99
C GLN A 31 -5.95 -16.72 -6.47
N PRO A 32 -6.94 -16.85 -5.57
CA PRO A 32 -7.50 -15.72 -4.86
C PRO A 32 -6.53 -15.21 -3.79
N PHE A 33 -6.59 -13.92 -3.53
CA PHE A 33 -5.89 -13.29 -2.42
C PHE A 33 -6.75 -12.23 -1.74
N THR A 34 -6.40 -11.89 -0.50
CA THR A 34 -7.00 -10.79 0.26
C THR A 34 -5.89 -9.91 0.84
N LEU A 35 -6.05 -8.61 0.73
CA LEU A 35 -5.11 -7.64 1.30
C LEU A 35 -5.35 -7.53 2.81
N ILE A 36 -4.45 -8.05 3.62
CA ILE A 36 -4.59 -8.12 5.08
C ILE A 36 -3.71 -7.13 5.84
N GLY A 37 -2.72 -6.56 5.19
CA GLY A 37 -1.80 -5.61 5.78
C GLY A 37 -1.37 -4.53 4.80
N ARG A 38 -0.95 -3.39 5.32
CA ARG A 38 -0.45 -2.24 4.58
C ARG A 38 0.80 -1.69 5.24
N LEU A 39 1.85 -1.52 4.47
CA LEU A 39 3.13 -0.95 4.87
C LEU A 39 3.42 0.26 4.01
N GLN A 40 3.93 1.34 4.60
CA GLN A 40 4.45 2.48 3.86
C GLN A 40 5.93 2.64 4.15
N PHE A 41 6.70 2.79 3.09
CA PHE A 41 8.13 2.99 3.15
C PHE A 41 8.51 4.34 2.55
N LYS A 42 9.64 4.87 3.02
CA LYS A 42 10.24 6.10 2.53
C LYS A 42 11.72 5.86 2.20
N SER A 43 12.17 6.42 1.11
CA SER A 43 13.58 6.50 0.70
C SER A 43 13.87 7.88 0.13
N ASP A 44 15.11 8.10 -0.33
CA ASP A 44 15.48 9.32 -1.05
C ASP A 44 14.75 9.44 -2.41
N ALA A 45 14.32 8.31 -2.98
CA ALA A 45 13.56 8.27 -4.23
C ALA A 45 12.07 8.59 -4.07
N GLY A 46 11.54 8.59 -2.85
CA GLY A 46 10.13 8.87 -2.58
C GLY A 46 9.51 7.92 -1.55
N VAL A 47 8.19 7.86 -1.57
CA VAL A 47 7.36 7.02 -0.71
C VAL A 47 6.62 6.01 -1.56
N TRP A 48 6.55 4.74 -1.11
CA TRP A 48 5.73 3.72 -1.74
C TRP A 48 4.95 2.93 -0.69
N THR A 49 3.96 2.19 -1.14
CA THR A 49 3.14 1.33 -0.30
C THR A 49 3.34 -0.13 -0.69
N GLU A 50 3.40 -1.01 0.29
CA GLU A 50 3.34 -2.45 0.10
C GLU A 50 2.13 -3.02 0.83
N TRP A 51 1.34 -3.79 0.11
CA TRP A 51 0.19 -4.50 0.63
C TRP A 51 0.55 -5.96 0.87
N VAL A 52 0.25 -6.46 2.05
CA VAL A 52 0.39 -7.88 2.36
C VAL A 52 -0.83 -8.62 1.82
N ALA A 53 -0.61 -9.47 0.83
CA ALA A 53 -1.64 -10.32 0.22
C ALA A 53 -1.59 -11.72 0.86
N PHE A 54 -2.71 -12.16 1.41
CA PHE A 54 -2.89 -13.51 1.93
C PHE A 54 -3.49 -14.39 0.84
N LEU A 55 -2.79 -15.47 0.49
CA LEU A 55 -3.17 -16.41 -0.56
C LEU A 55 -3.98 -17.58 -0.01
N GLU A 56 -4.73 -18.26 -0.90
CA GLU A 56 -5.56 -19.41 -0.53
C GLU A 56 -4.76 -20.57 0.10
N ASP A 57 -3.51 -20.75 -0.29
CA ASP A 57 -2.62 -21.78 0.27
C ASP A 57 -2.06 -21.44 1.67
N GLY A 58 -2.49 -20.31 2.26
CA GLY A 58 -2.04 -19.84 3.56
C GLY A 58 -0.71 -19.08 3.52
N SER A 59 -0.08 -18.94 2.36
CA SER A 59 1.12 -18.13 2.20
C SER A 59 0.80 -16.64 2.04
N THR A 60 1.83 -15.81 2.17
CA THR A 60 1.74 -14.37 1.92
C THR A 60 2.56 -13.96 0.72
N ALA A 61 2.12 -12.88 0.08
CA ALA A 61 2.79 -12.21 -1.01
C ALA A 61 2.77 -10.70 -0.75
N SER A 62 3.54 -9.94 -1.51
CA SER A 62 3.53 -8.47 -1.49
C SER A 62 2.95 -7.92 -2.78
N LEU A 63 2.07 -6.93 -2.68
CA LEU A 63 1.65 -6.09 -3.78
C LEU A 63 2.23 -4.69 -3.55
N GLY A 64 3.35 -4.40 -4.21
CA GLY A 64 3.98 -3.09 -4.18
C GLY A 64 3.22 -2.10 -5.05
N GLU A 65 3.05 -0.89 -4.55
CA GLU A 65 2.39 0.22 -5.24
C GLU A 65 3.26 1.47 -5.18
N ASP A 66 3.66 1.97 -6.32
CA ASP A 66 4.43 3.19 -6.47
C ASP A 66 3.92 3.99 -7.68
N ASN A 67 3.35 5.18 -7.43
CA ASN A 67 2.89 6.11 -8.47
C ASN A 67 2.00 5.47 -9.56
N GLY A 68 1.11 4.55 -9.16
CA GLY A 68 0.21 3.84 -10.07
C GLY A 68 0.83 2.65 -10.80
N ALA A 69 2.08 2.31 -10.52
CA ALA A 69 2.71 1.07 -10.92
C ALA A 69 2.56 0.02 -9.82
N TYR A 70 2.33 -1.23 -10.21
CA TYR A 70 2.11 -2.33 -9.29
C TYR A 70 3.06 -3.48 -9.59
N VAL A 71 3.61 -4.09 -8.54
CA VAL A 71 4.49 -5.26 -8.62
C VAL A 71 4.00 -6.31 -7.63
N PHE A 72 3.74 -7.51 -8.10
CA PHE A 72 3.34 -8.62 -7.23
C PHE A 72 4.52 -9.56 -7.04
N THR A 73 4.94 -9.76 -5.78
CA THR A 73 6.12 -10.55 -5.42
C THR A 73 5.80 -11.59 -4.35
N ARG A 74 6.60 -12.66 -4.33
CA ARG A 74 6.58 -13.71 -3.31
C ARG A 74 7.99 -13.97 -2.80
N LYS A 75 8.12 -14.35 -1.54
CA LYS A 75 9.39 -14.77 -0.96
C LYS A 75 9.96 -15.96 -1.70
N ILE A 76 11.26 -15.91 -1.94
CA ILE A 76 12.05 -17.01 -2.50
C ILE A 76 13.30 -17.27 -1.67
N ASP A 77 13.84 -18.48 -1.80
CA ASP A 77 15.20 -18.78 -1.37
C ASP A 77 16.15 -18.41 -2.52
N PRO A 78 17.14 -17.52 -2.31
CA PRO A 78 18.09 -17.15 -3.35
C PRO A 78 19.07 -18.30 -3.71
N GLY A 79 19.03 -19.41 -2.97
CA GLY A 79 19.89 -20.58 -3.20
C GLY A 79 21.37 -20.37 -2.86
N ARG A 80 21.73 -19.21 -2.37
CA ARG A 80 23.09 -18.85 -1.95
C ARG A 80 23.04 -17.66 -0.97
N GLU A 81 24.12 -17.49 -0.23
CA GLU A 81 24.33 -16.28 0.53
C GLU A 81 24.46 -15.06 -0.39
N LEU A 82 23.76 -13.98 -0.05
CA LEU A 82 23.81 -12.74 -0.81
C LEU A 82 24.96 -11.86 -0.31
N PRO A 83 25.62 -11.13 -1.23
CA PRO A 83 26.59 -10.12 -0.83
C PRO A 83 25.90 -8.97 -0.08
N GLU A 84 26.67 -8.15 0.62
CA GLU A 84 26.20 -6.91 1.23
C GLU A 84 25.57 -5.98 0.17
N ALA A 85 24.58 -5.18 0.59
CA ALA A 85 23.86 -4.23 -0.29
C ALA A 85 24.81 -3.32 -1.08
N SER A 86 25.90 -2.86 -0.45
CA SER A 86 26.94 -2.01 -1.06
C SER A 86 27.62 -2.58 -2.30
N ARG A 87 27.53 -3.90 -2.50
CA ARG A 87 28.06 -4.57 -3.70
C ARG A 87 27.17 -4.42 -4.93
N PHE A 88 25.89 -4.09 -4.74
CA PHE A 88 24.96 -3.87 -5.84
C PHE A 88 25.03 -2.42 -6.33
N ARG A 89 25.81 -2.20 -7.38
CA ARG A 89 25.94 -0.86 -7.99
C ARG A 89 24.85 -0.65 -9.03
N LEU A 90 24.22 0.49 -9.02
CA LEU A 90 23.17 0.87 -9.97
C LEU A 90 23.63 0.64 -11.43
N GLY A 91 22.81 -0.04 -12.21
CA GLY A 91 23.09 -0.41 -13.60
C GLY A 91 24.05 -1.59 -13.80
N ALA A 92 24.69 -2.08 -12.74
CA ALA A 92 25.54 -3.28 -12.85
C ALA A 92 24.68 -4.55 -13.02
N THR A 93 25.28 -5.58 -13.60
CA THR A 93 24.64 -6.88 -13.80
C THR A 93 25.09 -7.86 -12.73
N THR A 94 24.14 -8.65 -12.23
CA THR A 94 24.37 -9.75 -11.30
C THR A 94 23.56 -10.99 -11.72
N ALA A 95 23.90 -12.16 -11.19
CA ALA A 95 23.14 -13.38 -11.42
C ALA A 95 22.60 -13.95 -10.11
N ILE A 96 21.31 -14.28 -10.09
CA ILE A 96 20.64 -14.97 -8.98
C ILE A 96 19.96 -16.22 -9.55
N ASN A 97 20.21 -17.38 -8.94
CA ASN A 97 19.68 -18.67 -9.41
C ASN A 97 19.88 -18.91 -10.93
N GLY A 98 21.06 -18.52 -11.45
CA GLY A 98 21.42 -18.70 -12.85
C GLY A 98 20.78 -17.71 -13.82
N LYS A 99 19.96 -16.78 -13.36
CA LYS A 99 19.33 -15.74 -14.17
C LYS A 99 20.02 -14.40 -13.98
N SER A 100 20.19 -13.66 -15.08
CA SER A 100 20.86 -12.35 -15.09
C SER A 100 19.88 -11.23 -14.79
N TYR A 101 20.31 -10.29 -13.95
CA TYR A 101 19.56 -9.10 -13.55
C TYR A 101 20.44 -7.87 -13.60
N SER A 102 19.83 -6.72 -13.88
CA SER A 102 20.45 -5.42 -13.70
C SER A 102 19.96 -4.79 -12.38
N VAL A 103 20.85 -4.11 -11.68
CA VAL A 103 20.51 -3.36 -10.47
C VAL A 103 19.72 -2.10 -10.87
N ALA A 104 18.43 -2.09 -10.55
CA ALA A 104 17.52 -0.99 -10.85
C ALA A 104 17.47 0.04 -9.71
N TYR A 105 17.64 -0.42 -8.47
CA TYR A 105 17.71 0.42 -7.27
C TYR A 105 18.64 -0.20 -6.24
N SER A 106 19.40 0.62 -5.54
CA SER A 106 20.18 0.26 -4.37
C SER A 106 20.27 1.49 -3.47
N GLY A 107 19.71 1.39 -2.28
CA GLY A 107 19.66 2.53 -1.36
C GLY A 107 19.04 2.20 -0.03
N SER A 108 18.93 3.20 0.83
CA SER A 108 18.34 3.07 2.15
C SER A 108 16.85 3.39 2.13
N ALA A 109 16.09 2.62 2.87
CA ALA A 109 14.67 2.81 3.09
C ALA A 109 14.35 2.74 4.58
N GLN A 110 13.20 3.22 4.97
CA GLN A 110 12.68 3.09 6.32
C GLN A 110 11.17 2.85 6.29
N LEU A 111 10.70 1.98 7.18
CA LEU A 111 9.27 1.78 7.40
C LEU A 111 8.74 2.97 8.19
N VAL A 112 7.73 3.66 7.64
CA VAL A 112 7.11 4.84 8.28
C VAL A 112 5.68 4.58 8.74
N SER A 113 5.03 3.54 8.18
CA SER A 113 3.64 3.21 8.48
C SER A 113 3.34 1.73 8.34
N ALA A 114 2.51 1.18 9.24
CA ALA A 114 2.06 -0.20 9.17
C ALA A 114 0.65 -0.36 9.75
N GLN A 115 -0.22 -1.12 9.05
CA GLN A 115 -1.61 -1.37 9.44
C GLN A 115 -2.02 -2.82 9.10
N GLY A 116 -2.95 -3.38 9.86
CA GLY A 116 -3.52 -4.70 9.60
C GLY A 116 -2.70 -5.86 10.16
N GLU A 117 -2.81 -7.02 9.53
CA GLU A 117 -2.04 -8.21 9.86
C GLU A 117 -0.72 -8.20 9.10
N LEU A 118 0.38 -8.33 9.82
CA LEU A 118 1.69 -8.01 9.30
C LEU A 118 2.69 -9.13 9.60
N PRO A 119 3.62 -9.41 8.66
CA PRO A 119 4.77 -10.27 8.93
C PRO A 119 5.71 -9.61 9.95
N GLN A 120 6.85 -10.23 10.19
CA GLN A 120 7.91 -9.61 10.98
C GLN A 120 8.42 -8.35 10.25
N LEU A 121 8.37 -7.22 10.93
CA LEU A 121 8.70 -5.90 10.38
C LEU A 121 10.04 -5.38 10.90
N PRO A 122 10.73 -4.55 10.09
CA PRO A 122 11.82 -3.72 10.61
C PRO A 122 11.27 -2.71 11.62
N PRO A 123 12.09 -2.23 12.55
CA PRO A 123 11.69 -1.17 13.48
C PRO A 123 11.28 0.09 12.71
N LEU A 124 10.18 0.74 13.13
CA LEU A 124 9.69 1.99 12.55
C LEU A 124 10.75 3.08 12.58
N GLY A 125 10.94 3.77 11.45
CA GLY A 125 11.88 4.88 11.32
C GLY A 125 13.35 4.51 11.28
N HIS A 126 13.70 3.23 11.42
CA HIS A 126 15.09 2.78 11.34
C HIS A 126 15.47 2.49 9.88
N PRO A 127 16.54 3.12 9.36
CA PRO A 127 17.00 2.86 8.00
C PRO A 127 17.50 1.43 7.85
N PHE A 128 17.24 0.84 6.70
CA PHE A 128 17.80 -0.43 6.24
C PHE A 128 18.06 -0.37 4.74
N ASP A 129 18.98 -1.19 4.26
CA ASP A 129 19.31 -1.23 2.84
C ASP A 129 18.28 -2.06 2.07
N MET A 130 17.92 -1.58 0.88
CA MET A 130 17.11 -2.29 -0.10
C MET A 130 17.79 -2.29 -1.47
N VAL A 131 17.65 -3.40 -2.19
CA VAL A 131 18.11 -3.55 -3.56
C VAL A 131 16.98 -4.09 -4.43
N GLU A 132 16.74 -3.44 -5.57
CA GLU A 132 15.84 -3.95 -6.59
C GLU A 132 16.62 -4.34 -7.82
N LEU A 133 16.37 -5.53 -8.31
CA LEU A 133 16.96 -6.11 -9.51
C LEU A 133 15.87 -6.37 -10.55
N ARG A 134 16.20 -6.14 -11.83
CA ARG A 134 15.28 -6.38 -12.94
C ARG A 134 15.96 -7.23 -14.02
N SER A 135 15.26 -8.24 -14.50
CA SER A 135 15.68 -9.05 -15.62
C SER A 135 15.18 -8.50 -16.96
N ALA A 136 15.78 -8.93 -18.06
CA ALA A 136 15.38 -8.53 -19.40
C ALA A 136 13.95 -8.96 -19.78
N ASP A 137 13.44 -10.05 -19.17
CA ASP A 137 12.07 -10.55 -19.37
C ASP A 137 11.05 -9.97 -18.39
N GLY A 138 11.41 -8.91 -17.63
CA GLY A 138 10.49 -8.18 -16.76
C GLY A 138 10.28 -8.77 -15.37
N GLU A 139 11.11 -9.73 -14.94
CA GLU A 139 11.09 -10.22 -13.57
C GLU A 139 11.75 -9.23 -12.63
N VAL A 140 11.18 -9.06 -11.46
CA VAL A 140 11.67 -8.20 -10.38
C VAL A 140 12.12 -9.05 -9.21
N LEU A 141 13.31 -8.76 -8.67
CA LEU A 141 13.77 -9.24 -7.37
C LEU A 141 13.94 -8.06 -6.43
N SER A 142 13.38 -8.17 -5.25
CA SER A 142 13.57 -7.21 -4.15
C SER A 142 14.35 -7.89 -3.03
N ILE A 143 15.41 -7.26 -2.55
CA ILE A 143 16.26 -7.75 -1.46
C ILE A 143 16.15 -6.76 -0.30
N ASP A 144 15.67 -7.24 0.83
CA ASP A 144 15.48 -6.48 2.07
C ASP A 144 16.52 -6.90 3.10
N TYR A 145 17.42 -5.98 3.43
CA TYR A 145 18.50 -6.17 4.40
C TYR A 145 18.10 -5.81 5.84
N SER A 146 16.82 -5.54 6.11
CA SER A 146 16.34 -5.40 7.49
C SER A 146 16.33 -6.71 8.26
N HIS A 147 16.49 -7.83 7.57
CA HIS A 147 16.56 -9.19 8.12
C HIS A 147 17.96 -9.79 8.00
N THR A 148 18.24 -10.77 8.85
CA THR A 148 19.47 -11.57 8.79
C THR A 148 19.10 -13.07 8.78
N PRO A 149 19.33 -13.81 7.69
CA PRO A 149 19.80 -13.36 6.37
C PRO A 149 18.80 -12.43 5.66
N PRO A 150 19.24 -11.67 4.63
CA PRO A 150 18.36 -10.79 3.87
C PRO A 150 17.16 -11.52 3.27
N SER A 151 16.00 -10.91 3.28
CA SER A 151 14.78 -11.45 2.67
C SER A 151 14.79 -11.14 1.16
N VAL A 152 14.44 -12.12 0.35
CA VAL A 152 14.35 -11.97 -1.12
C VAL A 152 12.93 -12.26 -1.57
N GLU A 153 12.37 -11.36 -2.36
CA GLU A 153 11.10 -11.53 -3.02
C GLU A 153 11.28 -11.47 -4.54
N ARG A 154 10.52 -12.28 -5.25
CA ARG A 154 10.53 -12.37 -6.71
C ARG A 154 9.11 -12.22 -7.26
N GLY A 155 8.99 -11.47 -8.34
CA GLY A 155 7.71 -11.30 -9.01
C GLY A 155 7.80 -10.52 -10.30
N ARG A 156 6.68 -9.89 -10.66
CA ARG A 156 6.51 -9.14 -11.90
C ARG A 156 5.63 -7.93 -11.70
N SER A 157 5.80 -6.96 -12.58
CA SER A 157 4.80 -5.89 -12.73
C SER A 157 3.46 -6.48 -13.14
N VAL A 158 2.38 -5.96 -12.58
CA VAL A 158 1.00 -6.36 -12.85
C VAL A 158 0.17 -5.12 -13.17
N LEU A 159 -0.87 -5.31 -13.97
CA LEU A 159 -1.89 -4.28 -14.16
C LEU A 159 -2.97 -4.48 -13.10
N LEU A 160 -3.47 -3.38 -12.54
CA LEU A 160 -4.49 -3.45 -11.50
C LEU A 160 -5.77 -4.14 -11.99
N GLU A 161 -6.13 -3.92 -13.25
CA GLU A 161 -7.28 -4.55 -13.93
C GLU A 161 -7.15 -6.08 -14.04
N ASP A 162 -5.93 -6.60 -14.18
CA ASP A 162 -5.68 -8.04 -14.28
C ASP A 162 -5.85 -8.76 -12.93
N LEU A 163 -5.80 -8.03 -11.83
CA LEU A 163 -5.98 -8.57 -10.47
C LEU A 163 -7.45 -8.80 -10.10
N LYS A 164 -8.40 -8.39 -10.94
CA LYS A 164 -9.86 -8.59 -10.72
C LYS A 164 -10.29 -8.18 -9.31
N LEU A 165 -9.82 -7.02 -8.87
CA LEU A 165 -10.01 -6.54 -7.50
C LEU A 165 -11.48 -6.20 -7.21
N GLN A 166 -11.88 -6.49 -5.98
CA GLN A 166 -13.17 -6.16 -5.39
C GLN A 166 -12.95 -5.49 -4.03
N GLY A 167 -13.92 -4.71 -3.58
CA GLY A 167 -13.82 -4.01 -2.30
C GLY A 167 -12.83 -2.84 -2.34
N LEU A 168 -12.70 -2.16 -3.46
CA LEU A 168 -11.91 -0.94 -3.61
C LEU A 168 -12.59 0.25 -2.91
N LYS A 169 -11.82 1.28 -2.56
CA LYS A 169 -12.34 2.49 -1.88
C LYS A 169 -13.52 3.12 -2.59
N ASP A 170 -13.48 3.23 -3.93
CA ASP A 170 -14.56 3.83 -4.72
C ASP A 170 -15.83 2.96 -4.78
N GLU A 171 -15.69 1.65 -4.67
CA GLU A 171 -16.81 0.72 -4.60
C GLU A 171 -17.51 0.82 -3.24
N SER A 172 -16.76 0.92 -2.15
CA SER A 172 -17.31 1.12 -0.80
C SER A 172 -18.09 2.44 -0.70
N ALA A 173 -17.66 3.48 -1.40
CA ALA A 173 -18.35 4.77 -1.44
C ALA A 173 -19.68 4.71 -2.20
N LYS A 174 -19.86 3.77 -3.14
CA LYS A 174 -21.13 3.56 -3.86
C LYS A 174 -22.18 2.83 -3.02
N ASP A 175 -21.76 1.99 -2.09
CA ASP A 175 -22.65 1.25 -1.19
C ASP A 175 -23.00 2.01 0.10
N GLU A 176 -22.26 3.05 0.48
CA GLU A 176 -22.59 3.91 1.59
C GLU A 176 -23.76 4.84 1.22
N LYS A 177 -24.96 4.43 1.51
CA LYS A 177 -26.14 5.30 1.57
C LYS A 177 -25.91 6.40 2.62
N GLY A 178 -25.23 7.48 2.22
CA GLY A 178 -25.05 8.70 3.00
C GLY A 178 -24.12 8.54 4.20
N ARG A 179 -23.09 9.36 4.29
CA ARG A 179 -22.31 9.53 5.52
C ARG A 179 -23.12 10.30 6.54
N GLN A 180 -23.12 9.82 7.78
CA GLN A 180 -23.71 10.52 8.90
C GLN A 180 -22.59 11.19 9.69
N PHE A 181 -22.76 12.48 10.00
CA PHE A 181 -21.90 13.21 10.91
C PHE A 181 -22.74 14.07 11.85
N ASN A 182 -22.17 14.54 12.94
CA ASN A 182 -22.86 15.42 13.86
C ASN A 182 -22.70 16.88 13.41
N CYS A 183 -23.78 17.62 13.40
CA CYS A 183 -23.76 19.05 13.11
C CYS A 183 -22.74 19.76 14.01
N PRO A 184 -21.76 20.51 13.48
CA PRO A 184 -20.75 21.19 14.29
C PRO A 184 -21.34 22.29 15.17
N HIS A 185 -22.54 22.75 14.85
CA HIS A 185 -23.22 23.86 15.59
C HIS A 185 -24.12 23.37 16.73
N CYS A 186 -24.87 22.27 16.53
CA CYS A 186 -25.84 21.80 17.53
C CYS A 186 -25.67 20.33 17.93
N GLY A 187 -24.73 19.59 17.35
CA GLY A 187 -24.48 18.17 17.64
C GLY A 187 -25.53 17.20 17.07
N ALA A 188 -26.57 17.66 16.40
CA ALA A 188 -27.58 16.77 15.83
C ALA A 188 -27.04 15.96 14.65
N PRO A 189 -27.49 14.69 14.47
CA PRO A 189 -27.02 13.86 13.37
C PRO A 189 -27.52 14.41 12.02
N VAL A 190 -26.62 14.52 11.05
CA VAL A 190 -26.87 15.00 9.69
C VAL A 190 -26.45 13.92 8.72
N GLN A 191 -27.32 13.54 7.79
CA GLN A 191 -27.03 12.59 6.71
C GLN A 191 -26.74 13.34 5.41
N VAL A 192 -25.65 12.94 4.73
CA VAL A 192 -25.20 13.54 3.47
C VAL A 192 -25.16 12.50 2.36
N GLN A 193 -25.79 12.82 1.23
CA GLN A 193 -25.58 12.08 -0.01
C GLN A 193 -24.40 12.71 -0.78
N LEU A 194 -23.26 12.05 -0.76
CA LEU A 194 -21.96 12.64 -1.10
C LEU A 194 -21.69 12.90 -2.58
N SER A 195 -22.57 12.54 -3.50
CA SER A 195 -22.22 12.62 -4.92
C SER A 195 -22.31 14.01 -5.56
N THR A 196 -23.01 14.99 -4.96
CA THR A 196 -23.25 16.30 -5.60
C THR A 196 -23.39 17.48 -4.66
N THR A 197 -23.38 17.28 -3.34
CA THR A 197 -23.75 18.33 -2.37
C THR A 197 -22.53 19.08 -1.88
N LYS A 198 -22.40 20.38 -2.21
CA LYS A 198 -21.34 21.25 -1.70
C LYS A 198 -21.63 21.82 -0.30
N SER A 199 -22.91 21.88 0.06
CA SER A 199 -23.35 22.32 1.38
C SER A 199 -24.64 21.63 1.78
N ILE A 200 -24.90 21.50 3.08
CA ILE A 200 -26.11 20.91 3.63
C ILE A 200 -26.66 21.79 4.76
N THR A 201 -27.98 21.90 4.87
CA THR A 201 -28.63 22.60 5.96
C THR A 201 -28.98 21.61 7.07
N CYS A 202 -28.57 21.88 8.29
CA CYS A 202 -28.92 21.07 9.44
C CYS A 202 -30.43 21.16 9.72
N GLY A 203 -31.09 19.99 9.74
CA GLY A 203 -32.55 19.94 10.00
C GLY A 203 -32.98 20.38 11.42
N SER A 204 -32.04 20.43 12.37
CA SER A 204 -32.30 20.78 13.76
C SER A 204 -32.08 22.27 14.09
N CYS A 205 -31.02 22.88 13.56
CA CYS A 205 -30.66 24.27 13.88
C CYS A 205 -30.65 25.21 12.68
N ALA A 206 -30.95 24.70 11.47
CA ALA A 206 -30.94 25.42 10.20
C ALA A 206 -29.55 25.99 9.76
N SER A 207 -28.47 25.67 10.46
CA SER A 207 -27.13 26.07 10.05
C SER A 207 -26.73 25.44 8.72
N ILE A 208 -26.11 26.23 7.85
CA ILE A 208 -25.54 25.75 6.58
C ILE A 208 -24.13 25.24 6.86
N ILE A 209 -23.87 23.99 6.51
CA ILE A 209 -22.59 23.30 6.69
C ILE A 209 -21.95 23.14 5.31
N SER A 210 -20.78 23.74 5.10
CA SER A 210 -20.00 23.56 3.86
C SER A 210 -19.29 22.21 3.89
N LEU A 211 -19.35 21.48 2.77
CA LEU A 211 -18.70 20.19 2.55
C LEU A 211 -17.49 20.33 1.60
N GLU A 212 -17.09 21.55 1.25
CA GLU A 212 -15.92 21.81 0.44
C GLU A 212 -14.64 21.56 1.26
N GLY A 213 -13.94 20.47 0.98
CA GLY A 213 -12.68 20.16 1.65
C GLY A 213 -12.47 18.69 1.94
N GLY A 214 -12.88 17.77 1.10
CA GLY A 214 -12.50 16.36 1.19
C GLY A 214 -12.61 15.71 2.59
N VAL A 215 -12.56 14.40 2.65
CA VAL A 215 -12.56 13.62 3.91
C VAL A 215 -11.28 13.93 4.69
N GLY A 216 -11.32 14.89 5.59
CA GLY A 216 -10.19 15.36 6.40
C GLY A 216 -10.15 16.88 6.62
N GLY A 217 -10.93 17.66 5.88
CA GLY A 217 -11.04 19.10 6.11
C GLY A 217 -11.91 19.42 7.34
N GLU A 218 -11.50 20.38 8.13
CA GLU A 218 -12.33 20.92 9.22
C GLU A 218 -13.66 21.42 8.65
N LEU A 219 -14.76 20.90 9.18
CA LEU A 219 -16.10 21.39 8.89
C LEU A 219 -16.22 22.79 9.48
N ARG A 220 -16.24 23.81 8.64
CA ARG A 220 -16.46 25.20 9.07
C ARG A 220 -17.91 25.57 8.85
N SER A 221 -18.53 26.16 9.86
CA SER A 221 -19.83 26.82 9.71
C SER A 221 -19.65 28.13 8.96
N ALA A 222 -20.44 28.36 7.91
CA ALA A 222 -20.54 29.69 7.30
C ALA A 222 -21.48 30.54 8.15
N GLU A 223 -20.97 31.54 8.85
CA GLU A 223 -21.78 32.59 9.45
C GLU A 223 -22.21 33.58 8.35
N GLN A 224 -23.49 33.91 8.35
CA GLN A 224 -24.01 35.12 7.70
C GLN A 224 -23.89 36.31 8.63
#